data_656e0749037efae38b9f6d23e7d3a4ad
#
_entry.id   656e0749037efae38b9f6d23e7d3a4ad
#
_cell.length_a   1.000
_cell.length_b   1.000
_cell.length_c   1.000
_cell.angle_alpha   90.00
_cell.angle_beta   90.00
_cell.angle_gamma   90.00
#
_symmetry.space_group_name_H-M   'P 1'
#
loop_
_entity.id
_entity.type
_entity.pdbx_description
1 polymer ?
#
loop_
_entity_poly.entity_id
_entity_poly.type
_entity_poly.pdbx_seq_one_letter_code
_entity_poly.pdbx_strand_id
1 'polypeptide(L)'
;MELDKSVLSVSPVLEGGKKNIMIDIDGTICDDVPNEEPERMATATEYPGARETINAWYEDGHTITFFTSRSSSEHKEVTVKWLNDHGFKYHALLMDKPRGGNYHWIDNHFVKGVKYSGDWGAVKSNTEA
;
A
#
# COMPACT_ATOMS: atom_id res chain seq x y z
N MET A 1 -3.43 -14.99 18.27
CA MET A 1 -3.66 -13.52 18.29
C MET A 1 -3.14 -12.92 17.00
N GLU A 2 -3.98 -12.21 16.30
CA GLU A 2 -3.53 -11.52 15.09
C GLU A 2 -2.69 -10.31 15.42
N LEU A 3 -1.64 -10.08 14.62
CA LEU A 3 -0.87 -8.86 14.72
C LEU A 3 -1.69 -7.69 14.15
N ASP A 4 -1.62 -6.55 14.80
CA ASP A 4 -2.17 -5.31 14.25
C ASP A 4 -1.28 -4.86 13.09
N LYS A 5 -1.77 -5.05 11.87
CA LYS A 5 -1.03 -4.72 10.66
C LYS A 5 -0.88 -3.22 10.41
N SER A 6 -1.54 -2.38 11.22
CA SER A 6 -1.37 -0.94 11.09
C SER A 6 -0.13 -0.41 11.80
N VAL A 7 0.50 -1.25 12.64
CA VAL A 7 1.71 -0.89 13.38
C VAL A 7 2.67 -2.08 13.39
N LEU A 8 3.90 -1.87 12.94
CA LEU A 8 4.97 -2.85 13.10
C LEU A 8 5.73 -2.53 14.38
N SER A 9 5.71 -3.47 15.35
CA SER A 9 6.49 -3.34 16.59
C SER A 9 7.99 -3.56 16.35
N VAL A 10 8.35 -4.33 15.33
CA VAL A 10 9.73 -4.59 14.92
C VAL A 10 9.78 -4.58 13.40
N SER A 11 10.70 -3.79 12.85
CA SER A 11 10.93 -3.76 11.40
C SER A 11 11.64 -5.03 10.97
N PRO A 12 11.07 -5.78 10.02
CA PRO A 12 11.73 -6.98 9.54
C PRO A 12 12.96 -6.64 8.72
N VAL A 13 13.98 -7.49 8.78
CA VAL A 13 15.15 -7.41 7.92
C VAL A 13 14.88 -8.23 6.67
N LEU A 14 15.07 -7.63 5.49
CA LEU A 14 14.85 -8.32 4.22
C LEU A 14 15.89 -9.39 3.96
N GLU A 15 15.45 -10.51 3.43
CA GLU A 15 16.35 -11.51 2.85
C GLU A 15 16.90 -10.99 1.52
N GLY A 16 18.05 -11.53 1.11
CA GLY A 16 18.66 -11.16 -0.16
C GLY A 16 17.74 -11.37 -1.35
N GLY A 17 17.68 -10.40 -2.25
CA GLY A 17 16.83 -10.44 -3.45
C GLY A 17 15.39 -10.05 -3.22
N LYS A 18 14.99 -9.75 -1.99
CA LYS A 18 13.63 -9.31 -1.68
C LYS A 18 13.57 -7.79 -1.59
N LYS A 19 12.34 -7.24 -1.65
CA LYS A 19 12.10 -5.81 -1.69
C LYS A 19 11.17 -5.37 -0.57
N ASN A 20 11.38 -4.15 -0.08
CA ASN A 20 10.35 -3.41 0.66
C ASN A 20 9.50 -2.67 -0.36
N ILE A 21 8.25 -3.04 -0.49
CA ILE A 21 7.34 -2.42 -1.47
C ILE A 21 6.33 -1.58 -0.70
N MET A 22 6.42 -0.26 -0.90
CA MET A 22 5.53 0.71 -0.30
C MET A 22 4.47 1.08 -1.32
N ILE A 23 3.19 0.96 -0.98
CA ILE A 23 2.10 1.08 -1.95
C ILE A 23 1.06 2.06 -1.42
N ASP A 24 0.75 3.07 -2.22
CA ASP A 24 -0.35 3.99 -1.95
C ASP A 24 -1.70 3.28 -2.11
N ILE A 25 -2.74 3.82 -1.52
CA ILE A 25 -4.09 3.25 -1.56
C ILE A 25 -4.97 4.01 -2.56
N ASP A 26 -5.44 5.21 -2.19
CA ASP A 26 -6.41 5.95 -2.98
C ASP A 26 -5.83 6.36 -4.33
N GLY A 27 -6.52 6.01 -5.40
CA GLY A 27 -6.07 6.29 -6.77
C GLY A 27 -4.95 5.38 -7.26
N THR A 28 -4.55 4.36 -6.49
CA THR A 28 -3.49 3.42 -6.86
C THR A 28 -3.96 1.96 -6.85
N ILE A 29 -4.65 1.54 -5.80
CA ILE A 29 -5.24 0.19 -5.74
C ILE A 29 -6.76 0.21 -5.81
N CYS A 30 -7.37 1.37 -5.67
CA CYS A 30 -8.82 1.56 -5.68
C CYS A 30 -9.15 3.00 -6.08
N ASP A 31 -10.45 3.29 -6.17
CA ASP A 31 -10.94 4.65 -6.41
C ASP A 31 -10.22 5.66 -5.54
N ASP A 32 -9.96 6.83 -6.10
CA ASP A 32 -9.36 7.95 -5.37
C ASP A 32 -10.43 8.62 -4.51
N VAL A 33 -10.45 8.29 -3.22
CA VAL A 33 -11.44 8.81 -2.27
C VAL A 33 -10.79 9.90 -1.41
N PRO A 34 -11.30 11.14 -1.48
CA PRO A 34 -10.79 12.20 -0.61
C PRO A 34 -11.00 11.88 0.88
N ASN A 35 -10.07 12.32 1.73
CA ASN A 35 -10.20 12.14 3.18
C ASN A 35 -11.49 12.78 3.74
N GLU A 36 -11.99 13.79 3.06
CA GLU A 36 -13.19 14.52 3.43
C GLU A 36 -14.49 13.77 3.13
N GLU A 37 -14.39 12.64 2.44
CA GLU A 37 -15.54 11.79 2.07
C GLU A 37 -15.35 10.35 2.58
N PRO A 38 -15.17 10.16 3.89
CA PRO A 38 -14.84 8.82 4.44
C PRO A 38 -15.92 7.77 4.20
N GLU A 39 -17.17 8.18 4.01
CA GLU A 39 -18.28 7.27 3.71
C GLU A 39 -18.09 6.51 2.39
N ARG A 40 -17.28 7.04 1.48
CA ARG A 40 -16.98 6.39 0.21
C ARG A 40 -15.85 5.36 0.30
N MET A 41 -15.09 5.37 1.39
CA MET A 41 -13.95 4.46 1.56
C MET A 41 -14.39 3.00 1.68
N ALA A 42 -15.50 2.76 2.37
CA ALA A 42 -16.01 1.41 2.59
C ALA A 42 -16.45 0.70 1.30
N THR A 43 -16.86 1.47 0.30
CA THR A 43 -17.41 0.94 -0.95
C THR A 43 -16.52 1.24 -2.17
N ALA A 44 -15.28 1.67 -1.95
CA ALA A 44 -14.36 1.94 -3.06
C ALA A 44 -14.14 0.70 -3.91
N THR A 45 -14.10 0.87 -5.23
CA THR A 45 -13.86 -0.20 -6.17
C THR A 45 -12.38 -0.45 -6.33
N GLU A 46 -11.93 -1.70 -6.18
CA GLU A 46 -10.54 -2.02 -6.40
C GLU A 46 -10.18 -1.95 -7.89
N TYR A 47 -8.95 -1.55 -8.17
CA TYR A 47 -8.46 -1.47 -9.54
C TYR A 47 -8.02 -2.86 -10.05
N PRO A 48 -8.32 -3.19 -11.31
CA PRO A 48 -7.96 -4.50 -11.88
C PRO A 48 -6.46 -4.78 -11.80
N GLY A 49 -6.12 -5.98 -11.35
CA GLY A 49 -4.73 -6.44 -11.30
C GLY A 49 -3.97 -6.03 -10.04
N ALA A 50 -4.47 -5.08 -9.26
CA ALA A 50 -3.78 -4.62 -8.04
C ALA A 50 -3.63 -5.75 -7.02
N ARG A 51 -4.72 -6.37 -6.64
CA ARG A 51 -4.72 -7.41 -5.62
C ARG A 51 -3.89 -8.62 -6.05
N GLU A 52 -4.08 -9.08 -7.27
CA GLU A 52 -3.36 -10.25 -7.79
C GLU A 52 -1.85 -10.01 -7.79
N THR A 53 -1.42 -8.83 -8.22
CA THR A 53 0.01 -8.48 -8.27
C THR A 53 0.60 -8.36 -6.86
N ILE A 54 -0.07 -7.63 -5.98
CA ILE A 54 0.41 -7.40 -4.61
C ILE A 54 0.47 -8.72 -3.84
N ASN A 55 -0.56 -9.56 -3.97
CA ASN A 55 -0.60 -10.84 -3.27
C ASN A 55 0.49 -11.80 -3.78
N ALA A 56 0.79 -11.76 -5.07
CA ALA A 56 1.91 -12.54 -5.63
C ALA A 56 3.24 -12.07 -5.04
N TRP A 57 3.47 -10.77 -4.94
CA TRP A 57 4.68 -10.24 -4.30
C TRP A 57 4.78 -10.66 -2.83
N TYR A 58 3.65 -10.63 -2.13
CA TYR A 58 3.60 -11.10 -0.73
C TYR A 58 4.03 -12.56 -0.63
N GLU A 59 3.47 -13.43 -1.48
CA GLU A 59 3.81 -14.86 -1.49
C GLU A 59 5.26 -15.12 -1.90
N ASP A 60 5.83 -14.25 -2.74
CA ASP A 60 7.22 -14.34 -3.15
C ASP A 60 8.20 -13.89 -2.07
N GLY A 61 7.72 -13.41 -0.94
CA GLY A 61 8.56 -13.02 0.20
C GLY A 61 8.95 -11.56 0.27
N HIS A 62 8.39 -10.71 -0.61
CA HIS A 62 8.58 -9.27 -0.49
C HIS A 62 7.78 -8.73 0.71
N THR A 63 8.26 -7.66 1.33
CA THR A 63 7.53 -7.00 2.41
C THR A 63 6.58 -5.96 1.80
N ILE A 64 5.30 -6.10 2.09
CA ILE A 64 4.25 -5.22 1.58
C ILE A 64 3.81 -4.27 2.68
N THR A 65 3.94 -2.97 2.42
CA THR A 65 3.47 -1.92 3.31
C THR A 65 2.58 -0.96 2.53
N PHE A 66 1.34 -0.81 2.96
CA PHE A 66 0.49 0.25 2.41
C PHE A 66 0.83 1.55 3.12
N PHE A 67 1.06 2.60 2.34
CA PHE A 67 1.42 3.92 2.84
C PHE A 67 0.43 4.94 2.29
N THR A 68 -0.43 5.47 3.16
CA THR A 68 -1.59 6.26 2.76
C THR A 68 -1.69 7.57 3.52
N SER A 69 -2.23 8.59 2.85
CA SER A 69 -2.55 9.86 3.48
C SER A 69 -3.84 9.84 4.29
N ARG A 70 -4.53 8.70 4.33
CA ARG A 70 -5.68 8.55 5.22
C ARG A 70 -5.25 8.75 6.67
N SER A 71 -6.12 9.35 7.47
CA SER A 71 -5.82 9.68 8.86
C SER A 71 -5.92 8.46 9.77
N SER A 72 -4.89 8.22 10.58
CA SER A 72 -4.91 7.13 11.57
C SER A 72 -5.96 7.35 12.66
N SER A 73 -6.31 8.62 12.94
CA SER A 73 -7.30 8.95 13.95
C SER A 73 -8.75 8.74 13.48
N GLU A 74 -9.00 8.81 12.17
CA GLU A 74 -10.36 8.79 11.62
C GLU A 74 -10.65 7.65 10.68
N HIS A 75 -9.64 7.16 9.94
CA HIS A 75 -9.86 6.25 8.79
C HIS A 75 -9.25 4.87 8.95
N LYS A 76 -8.62 4.58 10.08
CA LYS A 76 -7.91 3.30 10.26
C LYS A 76 -8.85 2.11 10.15
N GLU A 77 -9.95 2.15 10.87
CA GLU A 77 -10.88 1.01 10.94
C GLU A 77 -11.47 0.67 9.58
N VAL A 78 -11.95 1.67 8.85
CA VAL A 78 -12.54 1.44 7.52
C VAL A 78 -11.48 0.96 6.54
N THR A 79 -10.26 1.45 6.64
CA THR A 79 -9.17 1.06 5.73
C THR A 79 -8.75 -0.39 5.96
N VAL A 80 -8.55 -0.79 7.21
CA VAL A 80 -8.19 -2.17 7.55
C VAL A 80 -9.30 -3.13 7.12
N LYS A 81 -10.54 -2.77 7.39
CA LYS A 81 -11.68 -3.59 7.00
C LYS A 81 -11.76 -3.76 5.48
N TRP A 82 -11.60 -2.67 4.73
CA TRP A 82 -11.64 -2.72 3.27
C TRP A 82 -10.54 -3.62 2.71
N LEU A 83 -9.31 -3.44 3.19
CA LEU A 83 -8.18 -4.26 2.73
C LEU A 83 -8.40 -5.75 3.01
N ASN A 84 -8.90 -6.07 4.20
CA ASN A 84 -9.15 -7.46 4.59
C ASN A 84 -10.33 -8.07 3.83
N ASP A 85 -11.42 -7.33 3.68
CA ASP A 85 -12.61 -7.79 2.94
C ASP A 85 -12.29 -8.03 1.46
N HIS A 86 -11.39 -7.23 0.88
CA HIS A 86 -10.97 -7.39 -0.50
C HIS A 86 -9.83 -8.39 -0.67
N GLY A 87 -9.35 -8.99 0.41
CA GLY A 87 -8.37 -10.06 0.35
C GLY A 87 -6.94 -9.63 0.03
N PHE A 88 -6.59 -8.37 0.27
CA PHE A 88 -5.20 -7.90 0.12
C PHE A 88 -4.32 -8.50 1.23
N LYS A 89 -3.16 -9.01 0.84
CA LYS A 89 -2.14 -9.52 1.77
C LYS A 89 -1.07 -8.45 1.97
N TYR A 90 -0.75 -8.15 3.21
CA TYR A 90 0.22 -7.10 3.53
C TYR A 90 0.79 -7.30 4.93
N HIS A 91 1.91 -6.64 5.21
CA HIS A 91 2.58 -6.74 6.51
C HIS A 91 2.29 -5.55 7.40
N ALA A 92 2.14 -4.37 6.81
CA ALA A 92 1.93 -3.14 7.59
C ALA A 92 1.07 -2.14 6.82
N LEU A 93 0.40 -1.27 7.59
CA LEU A 93 -0.32 -0.12 7.08
C LEU A 93 0.23 1.12 7.80
N LEU A 94 0.84 2.02 7.04
CA LEU A 94 1.30 3.31 7.54
C LEU A 94 0.33 4.38 7.06
N MET A 95 -0.20 5.12 7.99
CA MET A 95 -1.18 6.19 7.72
C MET A 95 -0.55 7.56 7.97
N ASP A 96 -1.30 8.61 7.71
CA ASP A 96 -0.84 9.98 7.91
C ASP A 96 0.33 10.37 7.00
N LYS A 97 0.43 9.77 5.81
CA LYS A 97 1.41 10.18 4.81
C LYS A 97 1.18 11.65 4.45
N PRO A 98 2.24 12.47 4.33
CA PRO A 98 2.08 13.85 3.88
C PRO A 98 1.25 13.94 2.61
N ARG A 99 0.28 14.87 2.58
CA ARG A 99 -0.66 15.05 1.48
C ARG A 99 -0.08 15.95 0.40
N GLY A 100 -0.57 15.77 -0.82
CA GLY A 100 -0.29 16.68 -1.91
C GLY A 100 0.65 16.15 -2.99
N GLY A 101 1.19 14.95 -2.82
CA GLY A 101 2.12 14.40 -3.81
C GLY A 101 3.50 15.08 -3.78
N ASN A 102 4.21 15.03 -4.90
CA ASN A 102 5.53 15.62 -5.06
C ASN A 102 6.52 15.09 -4.02
N TYR A 103 6.57 13.77 -3.87
CA TYR A 103 7.42 13.12 -2.87
C TYR A 103 8.86 13.07 -3.33
N HIS A 104 9.76 13.53 -2.47
CA HIS A 104 11.20 13.46 -2.65
C HIS A 104 11.76 12.59 -1.52
N TRP A 105 12.39 11.49 -1.86
CA TRP A 105 12.89 10.53 -0.87
C TRP A 105 14.41 10.68 -0.74
N ILE A 106 14.88 10.98 0.45
CA ILE A 106 16.31 11.13 0.73
C ILE A 106 16.69 10.03 1.72
N ASP A 107 17.58 9.14 1.30
CA ASP A 107 17.93 7.96 2.06
C ASP A 107 19.35 7.54 1.73
N ASN A 108 19.98 6.81 2.61
CA ASN A 108 21.29 6.20 2.34
C ASN A 108 21.16 4.87 1.58
N HIS A 109 19.96 4.37 1.39
CA HIS A 109 19.68 3.21 0.56
C HIS A 109 19.12 3.64 -0.79
N PHE A 110 19.22 2.76 -1.78
CA PHE A 110 18.60 2.99 -3.07
C PHE A 110 17.07 3.02 -2.91
N VAL A 111 16.46 4.01 -3.56
CA VAL A 111 14.99 4.15 -3.60
C VAL A 111 14.54 4.17 -5.04
N LYS A 112 13.60 3.30 -5.39
CA LYS A 112 13.00 3.28 -6.71
C LYS A 112 11.56 3.78 -6.62
N GLY A 113 11.20 4.76 -7.45
CA GLY A 113 9.83 5.23 -7.55
C GLY A 113 9.17 4.68 -8.81
N VAL A 114 7.93 4.18 -8.66
CA VAL A 114 7.10 3.76 -9.78
C VAL A 114 5.79 4.51 -9.69
N LYS A 115 5.51 5.34 -10.70
CA LYS A 115 4.25 6.08 -10.74
C LYS A 115 3.17 5.21 -11.36
N TYR A 116 2.04 5.07 -10.65
CA TYR A 116 0.88 4.39 -11.21
C TYR A 116 0.28 5.21 -12.35
N SER A 117 0.13 4.61 -13.51
CA SER A 117 -0.36 5.27 -14.73
C SER A 117 -1.66 4.67 -15.24
N GLY A 118 -2.39 3.93 -14.41
CA GLY A 118 -3.67 3.34 -14.78
C GLY A 118 -3.61 1.87 -15.16
N ASP A 119 -2.44 1.25 -15.07
CA ASP A 119 -2.25 -0.15 -15.48
C ASP A 119 -1.32 -0.89 -14.52
N TRP A 120 -1.87 -1.86 -13.81
CA TRP A 120 -1.09 -2.67 -12.87
C TRP A 120 -0.10 -3.62 -13.55
N GLY A 121 -0.33 -3.98 -14.81
CA GLY A 121 0.66 -4.70 -15.60
C GLY A 121 1.95 -3.91 -15.77
N ALA A 122 1.83 -2.61 -16.03
CA ALA A 122 2.99 -1.71 -16.13
C ALA A 122 3.67 -1.52 -14.76
N VAL A 123 2.90 -1.38 -13.69
CA VAL A 123 3.46 -1.29 -12.33
C VAL A 123 4.29 -2.53 -12.01
N LYS A 124 3.75 -3.70 -12.29
CA LYS A 124 4.43 -4.98 -12.07
C LYS A 124 5.75 -5.03 -12.83
N SER A 125 5.74 -4.75 -14.13
CA SER A 125 6.93 -4.78 -14.98
C SER A 125 8.00 -3.80 -14.49
N ASN A 126 7.61 -2.57 -14.17
CA ASN A 126 8.53 -1.53 -13.71
C ASN A 126 9.11 -1.85 -12.32
N THR A 127 8.32 -2.44 -11.43
CA THR A 127 8.78 -2.80 -10.09
C THR A 127 9.73 -3.98 -10.11
N GLU A 128 9.50 -4.95 -10.99
CA GLU A 128 10.30 -6.17 -11.11
C GLU A 128 11.56 -6.00 -11.98
N ALA A 129 11.65 -4.90 -12.71
CA ALA A 129 12.78 -4.60 -13.59
C ALA A 129 14.10 -4.36 -12.85
#